data_47c23afaf40051bff90004cb1b2cff47
#
_entry.id   47c23afaf40051bff90004cb1b2cff47
#
_cell.length_a   1.000
_cell.length_b   1.000
_cell.length_c   1.000
_cell.angle_alpha   90.00
_cell.angle_beta   90.00
_cell.angle_gamma   90.00
#
_symmetry.space_group_name_H-M   'P 1'
#
loop_
_entity.id
_entity.type
_entity.pdbx_description
1 polymer ?
#
loop_
_entity_poly.entity_id
_entity_poly.type
_entity_poly.pdbx_seq_one_letter_code
_entity_poly.pdbx_strand_id
1 'polypeptide(L)'
;MSSESKTTPVQNWVLNAKEGVMALPRTIIDPLCPTRFTREAEPIRAAILSRAEFIERSKAEQDFRYKQIIPYIVLQHARKFLLIRRTPKQGETRLHDKFSLGIGGHINTIDKAEGDILETGMRRELNEEIKVHREEACRLVGVINDDTKEVDRVHLGLVYLLTCKTPGFTNREPEAYTALWQTPDEIAAVFEQMESWAKIVYEEVIRNKPA
;
A
#
# COMPACT_ATOMS: atom_id res chain seq x y z
N MET A 1 18.52 -2.79 -48.77
CA MET A 1 18.75 -3.83 -47.73
C MET A 1 18.46 -3.16 -46.37
N SER A 2 17.24 -3.29 -45.93
CA SER A 2 16.74 -2.70 -44.68
C SER A 2 17.07 -3.64 -43.50
N SER A 3 17.84 -3.14 -42.56
CA SER A 3 18.15 -3.85 -41.31
C SER A 3 16.96 -3.68 -40.37
N GLU A 4 16.11 -4.70 -40.26
CA GLU A 4 15.16 -4.84 -39.17
C GLU A 4 15.92 -5.07 -37.86
N SER A 5 15.85 -4.08 -36.98
CA SER A 5 16.35 -4.26 -35.61
C SER A 5 15.38 -5.21 -34.85
N LYS A 6 15.82 -6.44 -34.66
CA LYS A 6 15.16 -7.41 -33.79
C LYS A 6 15.27 -6.91 -32.34
N THR A 7 14.22 -6.29 -31.84
CA THR A 7 14.04 -6.04 -30.41
C THR A 7 14.08 -7.38 -29.67
N THR A 8 15.01 -7.51 -28.75
CA THR A 8 15.24 -8.74 -27.96
C THR A 8 14.02 -9.02 -27.08
N PRO A 9 13.62 -10.28 -26.85
CA PRO A 9 12.46 -10.67 -26.02
C PRO A 9 12.50 -10.13 -24.58
N VAL A 10 13.69 -9.83 -24.06
CA VAL A 10 13.92 -9.32 -22.71
C VAL A 10 13.35 -7.91 -22.48
N GLN A 11 13.41 -7.02 -23.49
CA GLN A 11 12.85 -5.66 -23.35
C GLN A 11 11.31 -5.64 -23.29
N ASN A 12 10.64 -6.49 -24.07
CA ASN A 12 9.19 -6.64 -24.00
C ASN A 12 8.72 -7.26 -22.68
N TRP A 13 9.54 -8.16 -22.10
CA TRP A 13 9.22 -8.81 -20.84
C TRP A 13 9.25 -7.84 -19.64
N VAL A 14 10.22 -6.92 -19.63
CA VAL A 14 10.37 -5.89 -18.57
C VAL A 14 9.26 -4.84 -18.62
N LEU A 15 8.80 -4.47 -19.80
CA LEU A 15 7.68 -3.52 -19.97
C LEU A 15 6.35 -4.15 -19.50
N ASN A 16 6.07 -5.39 -19.91
CA ASN A 16 4.86 -6.11 -19.48
C ASN A 16 4.89 -6.48 -17.98
N ALA A 17 6.06 -6.67 -17.41
CA ALA A 17 6.20 -7.00 -15.99
C ALA A 17 5.78 -5.86 -15.04
N LYS A 18 5.93 -4.61 -15.44
CA LYS A 18 5.49 -3.44 -14.65
C LYS A 18 4.00 -3.16 -14.75
N GLU A 19 3.31 -3.72 -15.75
CA GLU A 19 1.87 -3.52 -15.96
C GLU A 19 1.01 -4.55 -15.24
N GLY A 20 1.58 -5.70 -14.84
CA GLY A 20 0.87 -6.75 -14.12
C GLY A 20 0.81 -6.47 -12.62
N VAL A 21 -0.40 -6.32 -12.07
CA VAL A 21 -0.64 -6.14 -10.63
C VAL A 21 -1.23 -7.41 -10.03
N MET A 22 -0.82 -7.73 -8.80
CA MET A 22 -1.37 -8.86 -8.07
C MET A 22 -2.79 -8.57 -7.64
N ALA A 23 -3.73 -9.45 -7.98
CA ALA A 23 -5.13 -9.31 -7.64
C ALA A 23 -5.74 -10.64 -7.16
N LEU A 24 -6.75 -10.56 -6.31
CA LEU A 24 -7.48 -11.71 -5.78
C LEU A 24 -8.96 -11.56 -6.08
N PRO A 25 -9.67 -12.63 -6.52
CA PRO A 25 -11.12 -12.61 -6.73
C PRO A 25 -11.89 -12.22 -5.46
N ARG A 26 -12.88 -11.35 -5.59
CA ARG A 26 -13.75 -10.94 -4.46
C ARG A 26 -14.50 -12.09 -3.83
N THR A 27 -14.86 -13.10 -4.58
CA THR A 27 -15.50 -14.33 -4.07
C THR A 27 -14.67 -15.04 -3.02
N ILE A 28 -13.35 -14.81 -3.00
CA ILE A 28 -12.43 -15.33 -1.97
C ILE A 28 -12.29 -14.34 -0.82
N ILE A 29 -12.23 -13.03 -1.13
CA ILE A 29 -11.96 -11.97 -0.12
C ILE A 29 -13.19 -11.71 0.75
N ASP A 30 -14.37 -11.52 0.12
CA ASP A 30 -15.55 -11.03 0.83
C ASP A 30 -15.97 -11.93 2.00
N PRO A 31 -15.90 -13.28 1.91
CA PRO A 31 -16.15 -14.14 3.05
C PRO A 31 -15.09 -14.05 4.17
N LEU A 32 -13.84 -13.75 3.83
CA LEU A 32 -12.73 -13.67 4.78
C LEU A 32 -12.64 -12.29 5.44
N CYS A 33 -13.11 -11.24 4.78
CA CYS A 33 -13.09 -9.87 5.24
C CYS A 33 -14.44 -9.19 4.97
N PRO A 34 -15.50 -9.56 5.71
CA PRO A 34 -16.85 -9.03 5.48
C PRO A 34 -17.05 -7.59 5.99
N THR A 35 -16.09 -7.03 6.69
CA THR A 35 -16.09 -5.68 7.26
C THR A 35 -15.02 -4.81 6.61
N ARG A 36 -15.11 -3.49 6.79
CA ARG A 36 -14.13 -2.53 6.27
C ARG A 36 -12.69 -2.78 6.73
N PHE A 37 -12.52 -3.41 7.90
CA PHE A 37 -11.23 -3.74 8.48
C PHE A 37 -11.34 -5.03 9.28
N THR A 38 -10.30 -5.88 9.19
CA THR A 38 -10.15 -7.06 10.05
C THR A 38 -8.71 -7.17 10.55
N ARG A 39 -8.56 -7.64 11.81
CA ARG A 39 -7.26 -7.99 12.39
C ARG A 39 -6.83 -9.43 12.05
N GLU A 40 -7.78 -10.25 11.60
CA GLU A 40 -7.56 -11.65 11.18
C GLU A 40 -6.90 -11.66 9.78
N ALA A 41 -5.65 -11.19 9.70
CA ALA A 41 -4.95 -10.99 8.44
C ALA A 41 -4.35 -12.27 7.84
N GLU A 42 -3.97 -13.26 8.67
CA GLU A 42 -3.26 -14.46 8.21
C GLU A 42 -4.08 -15.36 7.25
N PRO A 43 -5.38 -15.61 7.46
CA PRO A 43 -6.19 -16.35 6.49
C PRO A 43 -6.24 -15.66 5.13
N ILE A 44 -6.32 -14.31 5.12
CA ILE A 44 -6.36 -13.52 3.89
C ILE A 44 -4.98 -13.56 3.21
N ARG A 45 -3.90 -13.40 3.97
CA ARG A 45 -2.52 -13.52 3.47
C ARG A 45 -2.29 -14.89 2.83
N ALA A 46 -2.70 -15.97 3.48
CA ALA A 46 -2.59 -17.32 2.93
C ALA A 46 -3.41 -17.50 1.65
N ALA A 47 -4.62 -16.93 1.58
CA ALA A 47 -5.45 -16.94 0.37
C ALA A 47 -4.78 -16.16 -0.78
N ILE A 48 -4.19 -15.00 -0.50
CA ILE A 48 -3.45 -14.21 -1.50
C ILE A 48 -2.28 -15.03 -2.06
N LEU A 49 -1.41 -15.57 -1.18
CA LEU A 49 -0.24 -16.33 -1.60
C LEU A 49 -0.57 -17.58 -2.42
N SER A 50 -1.73 -18.20 -2.18
CA SER A 50 -2.12 -19.43 -2.87
C SER A 50 -3.01 -19.24 -4.10
N ARG A 51 -3.71 -18.11 -4.23
CA ARG A 51 -4.80 -17.94 -5.21
C ARG A 51 -4.79 -16.61 -5.97
N ALA A 52 -3.92 -15.64 -5.60
CA ALA A 52 -3.81 -14.41 -6.34
C ALA A 52 -3.18 -14.65 -7.72
N GLU A 53 -3.60 -13.87 -8.67
CA GLU A 53 -3.09 -13.87 -10.03
C GLU A 53 -2.60 -12.47 -10.42
N PHE A 54 -1.82 -12.40 -11.50
CA PHE A 54 -1.39 -11.11 -12.05
C PHE A 54 -2.29 -10.71 -13.20
N ILE A 55 -2.91 -9.55 -13.06
CA ILE A 55 -3.82 -8.96 -14.04
C ILE A 55 -3.19 -7.67 -14.56
N GLU A 56 -3.35 -7.37 -15.83
CA GLU A 56 -2.95 -6.08 -16.40
C GLU A 56 -3.68 -4.95 -15.64
N ARG A 57 -2.91 -3.95 -15.16
CA ARG A 57 -3.39 -2.90 -14.28
C ARG A 57 -4.62 -2.16 -14.84
N SER A 58 -4.60 -1.80 -16.12
CA SER A 58 -5.70 -1.11 -16.78
C SER A 58 -7.01 -1.91 -16.77
N LYS A 59 -6.93 -3.23 -16.77
CA LYS A 59 -8.08 -4.13 -16.64
C LYS A 59 -8.51 -4.28 -15.19
N ALA A 60 -7.55 -4.45 -14.27
CA ALA A 60 -7.81 -4.61 -12.86
C ALA A 60 -8.50 -3.36 -12.24
N GLU A 61 -8.17 -2.16 -12.72
CA GLU A 61 -8.79 -0.90 -12.30
C GLU A 61 -10.28 -0.78 -12.70
N GLN A 62 -10.74 -1.58 -13.65
CA GLN A 62 -12.13 -1.56 -14.18
C GLN A 62 -12.92 -2.81 -13.84
N ASP A 63 -12.30 -3.84 -13.28
CA ASP A 63 -12.94 -5.12 -12.99
C ASP A 63 -13.23 -5.30 -11.51
N PHE A 64 -14.45 -4.92 -11.10
CA PHE A 64 -14.92 -5.04 -9.72
C PHE A 64 -15.05 -6.48 -9.19
N ARG A 65 -14.76 -7.50 -10.00
CA ARG A 65 -14.72 -8.91 -9.55
C ARG A 65 -13.42 -9.23 -8.81
N TYR A 66 -12.41 -8.35 -8.92
CA TYR A 66 -11.10 -8.50 -8.31
C TYR A 66 -10.77 -7.34 -7.38
N LYS A 67 -9.88 -7.60 -6.43
CA LYS A 67 -9.21 -6.57 -5.64
C LYS A 67 -7.70 -6.67 -5.79
N GLN A 68 -7.08 -5.58 -6.16
CA GLN A 68 -5.63 -5.42 -6.28
C GLN A 68 -5.00 -5.37 -4.91
N ILE A 69 -3.91 -6.09 -4.69
CA ILE A 69 -3.26 -6.19 -3.40
C ILE A 69 -2.31 -5.02 -3.20
N ILE A 70 -2.56 -4.23 -2.18
CA ILE A 70 -1.81 -3.03 -1.83
C ILE A 70 -1.21 -3.19 -0.43
N PRO A 71 0.11 -3.36 -0.26
CA PRO A 71 0.76 -3.13 1.01
C PRO A 71 0.58 -1.66 1.41
N TYR A 72 0.06 -1.43 2.61
CA TYR A 72 -0.17 -0.11 3.19
C TYR A 72 0.66 0.00 4.48
N ILE A 73 1.82 0.67 4.38
CA ILE A 73 2.85 0.65 5.43
C ILE A 73 2.70 1.88 6.32
N VAL A 74 2.30 1.66 7.57
CA VAL A 74 2.19 2.68 8.62
C VAL A 74 3.50 2.70 9.41
N LEU A 75 4.16 3.85 9.46
CA LEU A 75 5.41 4.02 10.19
C LEU A 75 5.12 4.54 11.61
N GLN A 76 5.75 3.91 12.61
CA GLN A 76 5.67 4.30 14.00
C GLN A 76 7.06 4.50 14.60
N HIS A 77 7.26 5.61 15.34
CA HIS A 77 8.40 5.81 16.23
C HIS A 77 7.91 6.25 17.61
N ALA A 78 8.23 5.46 18.63
CA ALA A 78 7.69 5.66 19.98
C ALA A 78 6.13 5.76 19.95
N ARG A 79 5.58 6.88 20.42
CA ARG A 79 4.13 7.16 20.41
C ARG A 79 3.67 8.00 19.22
N LYS A 80 4.53 8.22 18.22
CA LYS A 80 4.22 9.02 17.03
C LYS A 80 4.12 8.16 15.79
N PHE A 81 3.28 8.60 14.85
CA PHE A 81 3.09 7.98 13.55
C PHE A 81 3.46 8.98 12.46
N LEU A 82 3.92 8.50 11.33
CA LEU A 82 4.27 9.36 10.21
C LEU A 82 2.99 9.79 9.50
N LEU A 83 2.67 11.07 9.60
CA LEU A 83 1.58 11.70 8.87
C LEU A 83 2.12 12.30 7.58
N ILE A 84 1.54 11.92 6.46
CA ILE A 84 1.91 12.34 5.11
C ILE A 84 0.88 13.34 4.62
N ARG A 85 1.31 14.46 4.06
CA ARG A 85 0.46 15.42 3.35
C ARG A 85 0.85 15.46 1.88
N ARG A 86 -0.05 15.09 1.01
CA ARG A 86 0.17 15.10 -0.43
C ARG A 86 0.22 16.52 -0.96
N THR A 87 1.13 16.78 -1.89
CA THR A 87 1.28 18.09 -2.53
C THR A 87 0.45 18.16 -3.82
N PRO A 88 0.12 19.37 -4.32
CA PRO A 88 -0.55 19.56 -5.60
C PRO A 88 0.24 19.05 -6.83
N LYS A 89 1.54 18.76 -6.68
CA LYS A 89 2.39 18.25 -7.75
C LYS A 89 2.22 16.74 -8.00
N GLN A 90 1.54 16.04 -7.12
CA GLN A 90 1.23 14.62 -7.33
C GLN A 90 0.18 14.47 -8.45
N GLY A 91 0.37 13.45 -9.33
CA GLY A 91 -0.44 13.28 -10.54
C GLY A 91 -1.94 13.07 -10.31
N GLU A 92 -2.35 12.64 -9.11
CA GLU A 92 -3.76 12.41 -8.78
C GLU A 92 -4.37 13.62 -8.05
N THR A 93 -5.04 14.50 -8.81
CA THR A 93 -5.62 15.77 -8.31
C THR A 93 -6.63 15.58 -7.17
N ARG A 94 -7.32 14.44 -7.11
CA ARG A 94 -8.30 14.12 -6.05
C ARG A 94 -7.68 13.95 -4.66
N LEU A 95 -6.37 13.69 -4.59
CA LEU A 95 -5.62 13.49 -3.36
C LEU A 95 -4.84 14.73 -2.90
N HIS A 96 -4.90 15.83 -3.68
CA HIS A 96 -4.20 17.06 -3.31
C HIS A 96 -4.66 17.55 -1.94
N ASP A 97 -3.72 17.96 -1.11
CA ASP A 97 -3.91 18.44 0.26
C ASP A 97 -4.55 17.42 1.22
N LYS A 98 -4.74 16.16 0.81
CA LYS A 98 -5.20 15.09 1.71
C LYS A 98 -4.05 14.56 2.57
N PHE A 99 -4.43 14.09 3.76
CA PHE A 99 -3.51 13.41 4.66
C PHE A 99 -3.63 11.89 4.52
N SER A 100 -2.48 11.21 4.52
CA SER A 100 -2.36 9.77 4.57
C SER A 100 -1.56 9.33 5.78
N LEU A 101 -1.75 8.09 6.23
CA LEU A 101 -0.99 7.45 7.31
C LEU A 101 -0.14 6.29 6.81
N GLY A 102 -0.26 5.95 5.54
CA GLY A 102 0.46 4.83 4.95
C GLY A 102 1.11 5.19 3.63
N ILE A 103 2.18 4.46 3.37
CA ILE A 103 2.92 4.40 2.12
C ILE A 103 2.60 3.07 1.48
N GLY A 104 2.50 3.02 0.16
CA GLY A 104 2.29 1.76 -0.53
C GLY A 104 1.85 1.92 -1.97
N GLY A 105 1.90 0.80 -2.66
CA GLY A 105 1.51 0.69 -4.05
C GLY A 105 1.22 -0.76 -4.42
N HIS A 106 1.27 -1.11 -5.71
CA HIS A 106 0.88 -2.42 -6.18
C HIS A 106 1.99 -3.46 -6.02
N ILE A 107 1.61 -4.69 -5.63
CA ILE A 107 2.48 -5.85 -5.82
C ILE A 107 2.52 -6.17 -7.32
N ASN A 108 3.71 -6.16 -7.89
CA ASN A 108 3.93 -6.33 -9.32
C ASN A 108 4.63 -7.65 -9.65
N THR A 109 4.64 -8.05 -10.91
CA THR A 109 5.34 -9.26 -11.35
C THR A 109 6.85 -9.20 -11.14
N ILE A 110 7.44 -8.00 -11.05
CA ILE A 110 8.86 -7.82 -10.72
C ILE A 110 9.19 -8.21 -9.28
N ASP A 111 8.19 -8.29 -8.39
CA ASP A 111 8.35 -8.68 -6.99
C ASP A 111 8.46 -10.21 -6.82
N LYS A 112 8.36 -10.99 -7.90
CA LYS A 112 8.58 -12.44 -7.93
C LYS A 112 10.07 -12.76 -7.75
N ALA A 113 10.60 -12.48 -6.57
CA ALA A 113 11.93 -12.91 -6.16
C ALA A 113 11.84 -14.19 -5.31
N GLU A 114 12.99 -14.74 -4.90
CA GLU A 114 13.00 -15.79 -3.88
C GLU A 114 12.44 -15.25 -2.56
N GLY A 115 11.50 -15.98 -1.96
CA GLY A 115 10.89 -15.63 -0.69
C GLY A 115 9.43 -15.18 -0.80
N ASP A 116 9.02 -14.33 0.15
CA ASP A 116 7.65 -13.84 0.25
C ASP A 116 7.44 -12.63 -0.67
N ILE A 117 6.66 -12.84 -1.72
CA ILE A 117 6.36 -11.80 -2.71
C ILE A 117 5.67 -10.57 -2.10
N LEU A 118 4.85 -10.75 -1.06
CA LEU A 118 4.17 -9.65 -0.38
C LEU A 118 5.17 -8.80 0.40
N GLU A 119 6.14 -9.44 1.05
CA GLU A 119 7.22 -8.73 1.73
C GLU A 119 8.13 -8.02 0.73
N THR A 120 8.50 -8.68 -0.37
CA THR A 120 9.35 -8.11 -1.42
C THR A 120 8.70 -6.85 -2.01
N GLY A 121 7.44 -6.92 -2.41
CA GLY A 121 6.72 -5.77 -2.96
C GLY A 121 6.51 -4.66 -1.93
N MET A 122 6.16 -5.00 -0.70
CA MET A 122 6.05 -4.05 0.41
C MET A 122 7.38 -3.30 0.64
N ARG A 123 8.51 -4.02 0.65
CA ARG A 123 9.83 -3.42 0.82
C ARG A 123 10.23 -2.54 -0.35
N ARG A 124 9.90 -2.94 -1.58
CA ARG A 124 10.16 -2.13 -2.78
C ARG A 124 9.39 -0.80 -2.70
N GLU A 125 8.08 -0.85 -2.48
CA GLU A 125 7.23 0.36 -2.37
C GLU A 125 7.73 1.29 -1.26
N LEU A 126 8.02 0.75 -0.07
CA LEU A 126 8.59 1.54 1.02
C LEU A 126 9.89 2.24 0.60
N ASN A 127 10.81 1.50 -0.04
CA ASN A 127 12.11 2.03 -0.43
C ASN A 127 12.04 3.01 -1.63
N GLU A 128 11.02 2.92 -2.47
CA GLU A 128 10.80 3.88 -3.55
C GLU A 128 10.43 5.25 -2.98
N GLU A 129 9.59 5.31 -1.96
CA GLU A 129 9.08 6.55 -1.38
C GLU A 129 9.89 7.06 -0.17
N ILE A 130 10.23 6.17 0.79
CA ILE A 130 10.90 6.55 2.03
C ILE A 130 12.03 5.57 2.36
N LYS A 131 13.19 6.11 2.75
CA LYS A 131 14.26 5.35 3.39
C LYS A 131 14.19 5.55 4.90
N VAL A 132 13.80 4.52 5.64
CA VAL A 132 13.88 4.48 7.09
C VAL A 132 15.33 4.21 7.52
N HIS A 133 15.86 4.99 8.49
CA HIS A 133 17.27 4.86 8.88
C HIS A 133 17.51 3.65 9.80
N ARG A 134 16.61 3.36 10.72
CA ARG A 134 16.74 2.22 11.65
C ARG A 134 15.38 1.61 11.95
N GLU A 135 15.11 0.50 11.32
CA GLU A 135 13.93 -0.32 11.59
C GLU A 135 14.10 -1.15 12.86
N GLU A 136 12.99 -1.49 13.50
CA GLU A 136 12.96 -2.40 14.65
C GLU A 136 12.15 -3.65 14.32
N ALA A 137 10.92 -3.48 13.84
CA ALA A 137 10.02 -4.57 13.47
C ALA A 137 9.04 -4.11 12.40
N CYS A 138 8.63 -5.05 11.55
CA CYS A 138 7.53 -4.87 10.61
C CYS A 138 6.55 -6.04 10.79
N ARG A 139 5.26 -5.76 10.93
CA ARG A 139 4.24 -6.79 11.13
C ARG A 139 2.96 -6.43 10.41
N LEU A 140 2.29 -7.41 9.84
CA LEU A 140 0.94 -7.29 9.31
C LEU A 140 -0.04 -7.19 10.50
N VAL A 141 -0.82 -6.10 10.55
CA VAL A 141 -1.70 -5.79 11.70
C VAL A 141 -3.18 -5.77 11.34
N GLY A 142 -3.50 -5.89 10.07
CA GLY A 142 -4.88 -5.98 9.60
C GLY A 142 -4.99 -5.87 8.09
N VAL A 143 -6.23 -5.97 7.62
CA VAL A 143 -6.58 -5.86 6.20
C VAL A 143 -7.74 -4.88 6.05
N ILE A 144 -7.63 -3.97 5.08
CA ILE A 144 -8.68 -3.03 4.67
C ILE A 144 -9.38 -3.60 3.45
N ASN A 145 -10.72 -3.77 3.56
CA ASN A 145 -11.62 -4.12 2.46
C ASN A 145 -12.76 -3.09 2.43
N ASP A 146 -12.49 -1.91 1.93
CA ASP A 146 -13.47 -0.82 1.85
C ASP A 146 -14.07 -0.72 0.46
N ASP A 147 -15.38 -0.47 0.38
CA ASP A 147 -16.12 -0.30 -0.88
C ASP A 147 -16.81 1.07 -0.96
N THR A 148 -16.50 1.97 -0.03
CA THR A 148 -17.18 3.25 0.08
C THR A 148 -16.85 4.23 -1.05
N LYS A 149 -15.66 4.09 -1.65
CA LYS A 149 -15.24 4.89 -2.81
C LYS A 149 -14.92 3.97 -3.99
N GLU A 150 -15.07 4.50 -5.18
CA GLU A 150 -14.83 3.74 -6.41
C GLU A 150 -13.41 3.16 -6.48
N VAL A 151 -12.40 3.95 -6.13
CA VAL A 151 -11.01 3.50 -6.07
C VAL A 151 -10.81 2.40 -5.02
N ASP A 152 -11.48 2.47 -3.87
CA ASP A 152 -11.34 1.49 -2.79
C ASP A 152 -11.98 0.13 -3.18
N ARG A 153 -12.98 0.16 -4.08
CA ARG A 153 -13.70 -1.05 -4.54
C ARG A 153 -12.83 -2.05 -5.30
N VAL A 154 -11.73 -1.61 -5.89
CA VAL A 154 -10.80 -2.46 -6.65
C VAL A 154 -9.50 -2.72 -5.91
N HIS A 155 -9.37 -2.28 -4.65
CA HIS A 155 -8.16 -2.45 -3.84
C HIS A 155 -8.42 -3.18 -2.53
N LEU A 156 -7.43 -3.95 -2.07
CA LEU A 156 -7.37 -4.61 -0.77
C LEU A 156 -6.08 -4.19 -0.08
N GLY A 157 -6.18 -3.50 1.06
CA GLY A 157 -5.03 -2.98 1.80
C GLY A 157 -4.50 -3.99 2.82
N LEU A 158 -3.25 -4.43 2.66
CA LEU A 158 -2.52 -5.16 3.71
C LEU A 158 -1.82 -4.16 4.61
N VAL A 159 -2.34 -3.92 5.81
CA VAL A 159 -1.83 -2.90 6.73
C VAL A 159 -0.63 -3.45 7.50
N TYR A 160 0.55 -2.96 7.15
CA TYR A 160 1.79 -3.23 7.88
C TYR A 160 2.09 -2.10 8.87
N LEU A 161 2.46 -2.46 10.08
CA LEU A 161 3.02 -1.52 11.06
C LEU A 161 4.52 -1.70 11.13
N LEU A 162 5.26 -0.71 10.65
CA LEU A 162 6.71 -0.63 10.71
C LEU A 162 7.13 0.23 11.89
N THR A 163 7.73 -0.38 12.89
CA THR A 163 8.29 0.32 14.05
C THR A 163 9.71 0.76 13.76
N CYS A 164 10.03 2.03 14.03
CA CYS A 164 11.34 2.64 13.83
C CYS A 164 12.05 2.85 15.16
N LYS A 165 13.30 2.43 15.29
CA LYS A 165 14.15 2.67 16.48
C LYS A 165 14.48 4.15 16.66
N THR A 166 14.58 4.89 15.56
CA THR A 166 14.90 6.33 15.55
C THR A 166 13.91 7.06 14.64
N PRO A 167 13.69 8.38 14.85
CA PRO A 167 12.79 9.16 14.01
C PRO A 167 13.38 9.50 12.64
N GLY A 168 14.64 9.11 12.37
CA GLY A 168 15.32 9.46 11.12
C GLY A 168 14.74 8.72 9.91
N PHE A 169 14.37 9.47 8.89
CA PHE A 169 14.00 8.96 7.57
C PHE A 169 14.44 9.94 6.47
N THR A 170 14.51 9.46 5.26
CA THR A 170 14.73 10.29 4.06
C THR A 170 13.52 10.16 3.16
N ASN A 171 12.81 11.27 2.92
CA ASN A 171 11.77 11.34 1.90
C ASN A 171 12.44 11.35 0.52
N ARG A 172 12.10 10.40 -0.33
CA ARG A 172 12.65 10.26 -1.68
C ARG A 172 11.80 10.94 -2.75
N GLU A 173 10.57 11.31 -2.38
CA GLU A 173 9.62 12.01 -3.25
C GLU A 173 9.17 13.36 -2.64
N PRO A 174 10.12 14.28 -2.31
CA PRO A 174 9.80 15.52 -1.60
C PRO A 174 8.89 16.48 -2.42
N GLU A 175 8.82 16.26 -3.73
CA GLU A 175 7.91 17.01 -4.61
C GLU A 175 6.46 16.47 -4.53
N ALA A 176 6.28 15.18 -4.22
CA ALA A 176 4.98 14.53 -4.17
C ALA A 176 4.27 14.70 -2.83
N TYR A 177 5.02 14.73 -1.72
CA TYR A 177 4.44 14.87 -0.38
C TYR A 177 5.45 15.40 0.66
N THR A 178 4.90 15.90 1.77
CA THR A 178 5.62 16.16 3.01
C THR A 178 5.23 15.14 4.07
N ALA A 179 6.14 14.83 5.00
CA ALA A 179 5.89 13.85 6.06
C ALA A 179 6.44 14.34 7.41
N LEU A 180 5.63 14.17 8.47
CA LEU A 180 5.97 14.59 9.83
C LEU A 180 5.51 13.55 10.86
N TRP A 181 6.31 13.34 11.90
CA TRP A 181 5.94 12.51 13.05
C TRP A 181 4.91 13.23 13.92
N GLN A 182 3.72 12.66 14.04
CA GLN A 182 2.61 13.23 14.78
C GLN A 182 2.10 12.25 15.84
N THR A 183 1.66 12.80 16.97
CA THR A 183 0.95 12.04 18.01
C THR A 183 -0.47 11.68 17.54
N PRO A 184 -1.15 10.69 18.17
CA PRO A 184 -2.55 10.39 17.87
C PRO A 184 -3.49 11.60 17.97
N ASP A 185 -3.27 12.52 18.91
CA ASP A 185 -4.10 13.71 19.09
C ASP A 185 -3.88 14.73 17.97
N GLU A 186 -2.63 14.92 17.54
CA GLU A 186 -2.31 15.78 16.39
C GLU A 186 -2.90 15.22 15.08
N ILE A 187 -2.91 13.88 14.92
CA ILE A 187 -3.54 13.20 13.79
C ILE A 187 -5.06 13.38 13.83
N ALA A 188 -5.67 13.26 15.03
CA ALA A 188 -7.11 13.49 15.20
C ALA A 188 -7.56 14.88 14.74
N ALA A 189 -6.73 15.90 14.92
CA ALA A 189 -7.03 17.27 14.53
C ALA A 189 -7.22 17.45 13.02
N VAL A 190 -6.65 16.56 12.20
CA VAL A 190 -6.77 16.58 10.73
C VAL A 190 -7.62 15.45 10.16
N PHE A 191 -8.33 14.70 11.02
CA PHE A 191 -9.08 13.48 10.66
C PHE A 191 -10.00 13.68 9.45
N GLU A 192 -10.76 14.77 9.42
CA GLU A 192 -11.72 15.03 8.32
C GLU A 192 -11.04 15.27 6.97
N GLN A 193 -9.77 15.67 6.97
CA GLN A 193 -8.97 15.91 5.78
C GLN A 193 -8.22 14.66 5.30
N MET A 194 -8.35 13.52 6.01
CA MET A 194 -7.66 12.28 5.64
C MET A 194 -8.33 11.55 4.48
N GLU A 195 -7.52 10.76 3.79
CA GLU A 195 -7.97 9.72 2.86
C GLU A 195 -8.78 8.63 3.60
N SER A 196 -9.61 7.88 2.86
CA SER A 196 -10.48 6.83 3.44
C SER A 196 -9.70 5.80 4.26
N TRP A 197 -8.63 5.25 3.70
CA TRP A 197 -7.80 4.24 4.36
C TRP A 197 -7.05 4.79 5.57
N ALA A 198 -6.61 6.05 5.51
CA ALA A 198 -5.99 6.71 6.65
C ALA A 198 -6.97 6.87 7.83
N LYS A 199 -8.24 7.19 7.56
CA LYS A 199 -9.31 7.24 8.59
C LYS A 199 -9.50 5.88 9.25
N ILE A 200 -9.60 4.81 8.45
CA ILE A 200 -9.75 3.44 8.95
C ILE A 200 -8.55 3.05 9.84
N VAL A 201 -7.33 3.30 9.37
CA VAL A 201 -6.11 3.00 10.13
C VAL A 201 -6.04 3.81 11.42
N TYR A 202 -6.41 5.08 11.39
CA TYR A 202 -6.48 5.88 12.62
C TYR A 202 -7.43 5.27 13.64
N GLU A 203 -8.63 4.94 13.24
CA GLU A 203 -9.67 4.37 14.13
C GLU A 203 -9.28 3.00 14.66
N GLU A 204 -8.81 2.10 13.79
CA GLU A 204 -8.60 0.70 14.10
C GLU A 204 -7.22 0.38 14.66
N VAL A 205 -6.17 1.11 14.26
CA VAL A 205 -4.79 0.77 14.59
C VAL A 205 -4.17 1.76 15.57
N ILE A 206 -4.49 3.05 15.45
CA ILE A 206 -3.80 4.11 16.23
C ILE A 206 -4.57 4.49 17.47
N ARG A 207 -5.84 4.90 17.35
CA ARG A 207 -6.66 5.41 18.45
C ARG A 207 -6.87 4.39 19.58
N ASN A 208 -7.07 3.13 19.23
CA ASN A 208 -7.37 2.04 20.16
C ASN A 208 -6.11 1.31 20.67
N LYS A 209 -4.91 1.85 20.45
CA LYS A 209 -3.69 1.26 20.99
C LYS A 209 -3.62 1.52 22.50
N PRO A 210 -3.49 0.49 23.34
CA PRO A 210 -3.22 0.70 24.76
C PRO A 210 -1.94 1.53 24.93
N ALA A 211 -1.96 2.41 25.91
CA ALA A 211 -0.89 3.34 26.24
C ALA A 211 0.41 2.61 26.64
#